data_6a30f481310ee2b4ad9a771fbde50699
#
_entry.id   6a30f481310ee2b4ad9a771fbde50699
#
_cell.length_a   1.000
_cell.length_b   1.000
_cell.length_c   1.000
_cell.angle_alpha   90.00
_cell.angle_beta   90.00
_cell.angle_gamma   90.00
#
_symmetry.space_group_name_H-M   'P 1'
#
loop_
_entity.id
_entity.type
_entity.pdbx_description
1 polymer ?
#
loop_
_entity_poly.entity_id
_entity_poly.type
_entity_poly.pdbx_seq_one_letter_code
_entity_poly.pdbx_strand_id
1 'polypeptide(L)'
;MNDAKQSQSPWRQWVLGLVFGVAFGFLLQKGGVAKYHILMGMLLLEDFTVAKVMLSAIVVGMVGVLAMNSLGMVELHIKPTRYAGNILGGLVFGIGFAILGYCPGTGAAALGQGNLDAMAGVLGLMAGSYLFALASAPLSRTVLKWGNRGNLVLPDVLHVPRWGLVLTLTAILVATMTILERLDGR
;
A
#
# COMPACT_ATOMS: atom_id res chain seq x y z
N MET A 1 -29.32 7.55 6.26
CA MET A 1 -30.04 6.42 6.82
C MET A 1 -30.26 5.41 5.71
N ASN A 2 -29.35 4.51 5.56
CA ASN A 2 -29.54 3.16 5.02
C ASN A 2 -28.27 2.39 5.31
N ASP A 3 -28.18 1.93 6.55
CA ASP A 3 -27.27 0.86 6.95
C ASP A 3 -27.77 -0.43 6.30
N ALA A 4 -27.50 -0.60 5.02
CA ALA A 4 -27.44 -1.91 4.42
C ALA A 4 -26.20 -2.61 5.00
N LYS A 5 -26.32 -2.93 6.28
CA LYS A 5 -25.47 -3.82 7.03
C LYS A 5 -25.34 -5.10 6.23
N GLN A 6 -24.28 -5.20 5.43
CA GLN A 6 -23.85 -6.49 4.93
C GLN A 6 -23.49 -7.33 6.16
N SER A 7 -24.48 -8.02 6.67
CA SER A 7 -24.36 -9.12 7.60
C SER A 7 -23.68 -10.28 6.87
N GLN A 8 -22.45 -10.06 6.43
CA GLN A 8 -21.59 -11.15 6.01
C GLN A 8 -21.21 -11.88 7.28
N SER A 9 -21.56 -13.16 7.34
CA SER A 9 -21.20 -14.00 8.48
C SER A 9 -19.68 -13.85 8.73
N PRO A 10 -19.24 -13.67 9.99
CA PRO A 10 -17.82 -13.45 10.31
C PRO A 10 -16.92 -14.51 9.69
N TRP A 11 -17.40 -15.73 9.55
CA TRP A 11 -16.70 -16.83 8.90
C TRP A 11 -16.30 -16.53 7.45
N ARG A 12 -17.20 -15.94 6.64
CA ARG A 12 -16.90 -15.58 5.25
C ARG A 12 -15.79 -14.53 5.15
N GLN A 13 -15.75 -13.57 6.07
CA GLN A 13 -14.71 -12.55 6.10
C GLN A 13 -13.34 -13.17 6.43
N TRP A 14 -13.30 -14.12 7.38
CA TRP A 14 -12.07 -14.84 7.71
C TRP A 14 -11.56 -15.68 6.54
N VAL A 15 -12.45 -16.42 5.88
CA VAL A 15 -12.10 -17.25 4.72
C VAL A 15 -11.60 -16.39 3.55
N LEU A 16 -12.30 -15.30 3.24
CA LEU A 16 -11.87 -14.37 2.20
C LEU A 16 -10.51 -13.74 2.54
N GLY A 17 -10.32 -13.29 3.77
CA GLY A 17 -9.04 -12.75 4.24
C GLY A 17 -7.90 -13.76 4.08
N LEU A 18 -8.14 -15.02 4.42
CA LEU A 18 -7.16 -16.09 4.29
C LEU A 18 -6.83 -16.36 2.81
N VAL A 19 -7.83 -16.48 1.95
CA VAL A 19 -7.63 -16.72 0.50
C VAL A 19 -6.83 -15.57 -0.13
N PHE A 20 -7.22 -14.32 0.14
CA PHE A 20 -6.48 -13.17 -0.37
C PHE A 20 -5.06 -13.08 0.21
N GLY A 21 -4.88 -13.39 1.49
CA GLY A 21 -3.56 -13.42 2.13
C GLY A 21 -2.64 -14.46 1.52
N VAL A 22 -3.14 -15.68 1.28
CA VAL A 22 -2.38 -16.76 0.62
C VAL A 22 -2.02 -16.38 -0.82
N ALA A 23 -2.99 -15.86 -1.59
CA ALA A 23 -2.75 -15.42 -2.95
C ALA A 23 -1.70 -14.29 -3.01
N PHE A 24 -1.82 -13.30 -2.12
CA PHE A 24 -0.88 -12.19 -2.03
C PHE A 24 0.53 -12.66 -1.65
N GLY A 25 0.66 -13.52 -0.62
CA GLY A 25 1.93 -14.08 -0.20
C GLY A 25 2.59 -14.93 -1.30
N PHE A 26 1.81 -15.71 -2.04
CA PHE A 26 2.30 -16.49 -3.17
C PHE A 26 2.82 -15.59 -4.30
N LEU A 27 2.12 -14.52 -4.63
CA LEU A 27 2.55 -13.56 -5.65
C LEU A 27 3.83 -12.82 -5.23
N LEU A 28 3.96 -12.41 -3.98
CA LEU A 28 5.20 -11.80 -3.45
C LEU A 28 6.37 -12.78 -3.51
N GLN A 29 6.12 -14.05 -3.18
CA GLN A 29 7.12 -15.11 -3.25
C GLN A 29 7.60 -15.34 -4.68
N LYS A 30 6.68 -15.47 -5.62
CA LYS A 30 6.99 -15.63 -7.05
C LYS A 30 7.69 -14.42 -7.67
N GLY A 31 7.31 -13.21 -7.23
CA GLY A 31 7.96 -11.95 -7.64
C GLY A 31 9.37 -11.78 -7.06
N GLY A 32 9.81 -12.66 -6.14
CA GLY A 32 11.12 -12.56 -5.49
C GLY A 32 11.23 -11.41 -4.48
N VAL A 33 10.16 -10.64 -4.29
CA VAL A 33 10.13 -9.40 -3.49
C VAL A 33 10.29 -9.64 -1.98
N ALA A 34 10.12 -10.89 -1.54
CA ALA A 34 10.31 -11.29 -0.13
C ALA A 34 11.79 -11.58 0.23
N LYS A 35 12.69 -11.58 -0.75
CA LYS A 35 14.12 -11.83 -0.49
C LYS A 35 14.81 -10.56 0.00
N TYR A 36 15.49 -10.65 1.14
CA TYR A 36 16.17 -9.52 1.79
C TYR A 36 17.15 -8.79 0.86
N HIS A 37 17.98 -9.53 0.12
CA HIS A 37 18.98 -8.93 -0.77
C HIS A 37 18.36 -8.11 -1.92
N ILE A 38 17.19 -8.51 -2.43
CA ILE A 38 16.47 -7.76 -3.48
C ILE A 38 15.89 -6.46 -2.90
N LEU A 39 15.38 -6.50 -1.66
CA LEU A 39 14.89 -5.32 -0.97
C LEU A 39 16.00 -4.34 -0.62
N MET A 40 17.16 -4.86 -0.16
CA MET A 40 18.34 -4.04 0.07
C MET A 40 18.93 -3.47 -1.22
N GLY A 41 18.98 -4.25 -2.30
CA GLY A 41 19.37 -3.78 -3.62
C GLY A 41 18.51 -2.61 -4.11
N MET A 42 17.20 -2.64 -3.84
CA MET A 42 16.31 -1.50 -4.15
C MET A 42 16.65 -0.26 -3.32
N LEU A 43 16.94 -0.39 -2.01
CA LEU A 43 17.34 0.72 -1.15
C LEU A 43 18.69 1.33 -1.58
N LEU A 44 19.61 0.50 -2.09
CA LEU A 44 20.89 0.91 -2.62
C LEU A 44 20.82 1.37 -4.08
N LEU A 45 19.64 1.32 -4.72
CA LEU A 45 19.42 1.64 -6.13
C LEU A 45 20.19 0.74 -7.11
N GLU A 46 20.50 -0.49 -6.69
CA GLU A 46 21.21 -1.49 -7.49
C GLU A 46 20.27 -2.47 -8.19
N ASP A 47 19.09 -2.75 -7.59
CA ASP A 47 18.08 -3.67 -8.11
C ASP A 47 16.70 -3.03 -8.13
N PHE A 48 16.13 -2.85 -9.30
CA PHE A 48 14.82 -2.23 -9.51
C PHE A 48 13.65 -3.23 -9.60
N THR A 49 13.88 -4.50 -9.30
CA THR A 49 12.85 -5.55 -9.37
C THR A 49 11.63 -5.21 -8.52
N VAL A 50 11.85 -4.76 -7.27
CA VAL A 50 10.75 -4.37 -6.36
C VAL A 50 9.99 -3.18 -6.91
N ALA A 51 10.70 -2.18 -7.42
CA ALA A 51 10.09 -0.99 -8.02
C ALA A 51 9.21 -1.37 -9.22
N LYS A 52 9.69 -2.23 -10.11
CA LYS A 52 8.94 -2.73 -11.27
C LYS A 52 7.67 -3.46 -10.83
N VAL A 53 7.75 -4.36 -9.84
CA VAL A 53 6.60 -5.10 -9.31
C VAL A 53 5.59 -4.14 -8.67
N MET A 54 6.04 -3.16 -7.88
CA MET A 54 5.15 -2.19 -7.26
C MET A 54 4.47 -1.27 -8.29
N LEU A 55 5.21 -0.77 -9.27
CA LEU A 55 4.66 0.07 -10.33
C LEU A 55 3.62 -0.69 -11.17
N SER A 56 3.92 -1.94 -11.55
CA SER A 56 2.95 -2.77 -12.28
C SER A 56 1.69 -3.06 -11.47
N ALA A 57 1.84 -3.34 -10.17
CA ALA A 57 0.70 -3.54 -9.27
C ALA A 57 -0.17 -2.29 -9.13
N ILE A 58 0.44 -1.10 -9.07
CA ILE A 58 -0.29 0.18 -9.03
C ILE A 58 -1.08 0.39 -10.32
N VAL A 59 -0.46 0.16 -11.49
CA VAL A 59 -1.13 0.30 -12.78
C VAL A 59 -2.34 -0.64 -12.89
N VAL A 60 -2.13 -1.93 -12.61
CA VAL A 60 -3.21 -2.94 -12.67
C VAL A 60 -4.31 -2.63 -11.66
N GLY A 61 -3.93 -2.26 -10.42
CA GLY A 61 -4.88 -1.90 -9.37
C GLY A 61 -5.70 -0.66 -9.72
N MET A 62 -5.07 0.37 -10.28
CA MET A 62 -5.74 1.62 -10.66
C MET A 62 -6.75 1.37 -11.80
N VAL A 63 -6.36 0.63 -12.83
CA VAL A 63 -7.25 0.25 -13.93
C VAL A 63 -8.37 -0.66 -13.44
N GLY A 64 -8.05 -1.64 -12.59
CA GLY A 64 -9.03 -2.57 -12.02
C GLY A 64 -10.09 -1.85 -11.17
N VAL A 65 -9.68 -0.99 -10.25
CA VAL A 65 -10.60 -0.21 -9.41
C VAL A 65 -11.48 0.72 -10.26
N LEU A 66 -10.89 1.37 -11.28
CA LEU A 66 -11.65 2.23 -12.16
C LEU A 66 -12.70 1.45 -12.97
N ALA A 67 -12.34 0.28 -13.50
CA ALA A 67 -13.26 -0.60 -14.21
C ALA A 67 -14.39 -1.09 -13.31
N MET A 68 -14.08 -1.53 -12.09
CA MET A 68 -15.10 -1.97 -11.12
C MET A 68 -16.04 -0.82 -10.70
N ASN A 69 -15.49 0.38 -10.53
CA ASN A 69 -16.29 1.57 -10.22
C ASN A 69 -17.19 1.97 -11.38
N SER A 70 -16.71 1.87 -12.64
CA SER A 70 -17.52 2.18 -13.82
C SER A 70 -18.65 1.17 -14.06
N LEU A 71 -18.46 -0.08 -13.63
CA LEU A 71 -19.48 -1.13 -13.63
C LEU A 71 -20.46 -1.04 -12.44
N GLY A 72 -20.28 -0.06 -11.55
CA GLY A 72 -21.13 0.13 -10.38
C GLY A 72 -20.98 -0.94 -9.29
N MET A 73 -19.93 -1.77 -9.37
CA MET A 73 -19.68 -2.84 -8.41
C MET A 73 -19.02 -2.36 -7.12
N VAL A 74 -18.36 -1.21 -7.14
CA VAL A 74 -17.64 -0.64 -6.00
C VAL A 74 -17.94 0.83 -5.85
N GLU A 75 -18.37 1.24 -4.66
CA GLU A 75 -18.48 2.65 -4.27
C GLU A 75 -17.20 3.09 -3.57
N LEU A 76 -16.58 4.14 -4.11
CA LEU A 76 -15.37 4.72 -3.56
C LEU A 76 -15.67 5.60 -2.33
N HIS A 77 -15.46 5.06 -1.15
CA HIS A 77 -15.56 5.82 0.10
C HIS A 77 -14.25 6.54 0.39
N ILE A 78 -14.16 7.80 -0.01
CA ILE A 78 -12.95 8.61 0.14
C ILE A 78 -12.94 9.25 1.53
N LYS A 79 -11.92 8.93 2.32
CA LYS A 79 -11.71 9.55 3.64
C LYS A 79 -11.12 10.95 3.49
N PRO A 80 -11.45 11.89 4.40
CA PRO A 80 -10.87 13.23 4.38
C PRO A 80 -9.35 13.18 4.52
N THR A 81 -8.68 13.97 3.68
CA THR A 81 -7.21 14.06 3.67
C THR A 81 -6.71 14.85 4.86
N ARG A 82 -5.88 14.22 5.68
CA ARG A 82 -5.24 14.80 6.87
C ARG A 82 -3.75 14.89 6.65
N TYR A 83 -3.26 16.04 6.20
CA TYR A 83 -1.86 16.24 5.84
C TYR A 83 -0.89 15.93 6.97
N ALA A 84 -1.16 16.44 8.18
CA ALA A 84 -0.29 16.21 9.33
C ALA A 84 -0.16 14.72 9.67
N GLY A 85 -1.26 13.97 9.64
CA GLY A 85 -1.26 12.53 9.86
C GLY A 85 -0.49 11.75 8.78
N ASN A 86 -0.64 12.15 7.52
CA ASN A 86 0.04 11.50 6.40
C ASN A 86 1.55 11.77 6.43
N ILE A 87 1.97 13.00 6.72
CA ILE A 87 3.41 13.36 6.79
C ILE A 87 4.08 12.64 7.96
N LEU A 88 3.52 12.74 9.16
CA LEU A 88 4.07 12.07 10.34
C LEU A 88 4.05 10.54 10.21
N GLY A 89 2.95 9.99 9.73
CA GLY A 89 2.83 8.54 9.48
C GLY A 89 3.82 8.06 8.44
N GLY A 90 3.99 8.80 7.35
CA GLY A 90 4.97 8.49 6.31
C GLY A 90 6.41 8.57 6.80
N LEU A 91 6.74 9.54 7.64
CA LEU A 91 8.07 9.69 8.22
C LEU A 91 8.40 8.54 9.18
N VAL A 92 7.48 8.21 10.09
CA VAL A 92 7.65 7.07 11.02
C VAL A 92 7.76 5.76 10.26
N PHE A 93 6.90 5.56 9.25
CA PHE A 93 6.96 4.39 8.38
C PHE A 93 8.28 4.30 7.63
N GLY A 94 8.76 5.41 7.05
CA GLY A 94 10.02 5.46 6.31
C GLY A 94 11.23 5.12 7.18
N ILE A 95 11.29 5.64 8.41
CA ILE A 95 12.35 5.29 9.38
C ILE A 95 12.30 3.79 9.70
N GLY A 96 11.12 3.26 10.02
CA GLY A 96 10.94 1.84 10.32
C GLY A 96 11.34 0.94 9.15
N PHE A 97 10.96 1.33 7.94
CA PHE A 97 11.33 0.62 6.70
C PHE A 97 12.84 0.66 6.43
N ALA A 98 13.49 1.81 6.65
CA ALA A 98 14.94 1.95 6.47
C ALA A 98 15.74 1.07 7.44
N ILE A 99 15.27 0.93 8.69
CA ILE A 99 15.95 0.11 9.71
C ILE A 99 15.73 -1.38 9.46
N LEU A 100 14.51 -1.78 9.11
CA LEU A 100 14.12 -3.19 9.01
C LEU A 100 14.39 -3.78 7.61
N GLY A 101 14.30 -2.95 6.56
CA GLY A 101 14.41 -3.39 5.16
C GLY A 101 13.15 -4.10 4.62
N TYR A 102 12.13 -4.35 5.44
CA TYR A 102 10.89 -5.00 5.04
C TYR A 102 9.70 -4.06 5.19
N CYS A 103 8.81 -4.05 4.18
CA CYS A 103 7.48 -3.51 4.38
C CYS A 103 6.60 -4.55 5.11
N PRO A 104 5.43 -4.18 5.67
CA PRO A 104 4.57 -5.12 6.38
C PRO A 104 4.22 -6.39 5.61
N GLY A 105 3.98 -6.26 4.30
CA GLY A 105 3.63 -7.40 3.44
C GLY A 105 4.83 -8.31 3.16
N THR A 106 5.98 -7.72 2.82
CA THR A 106 7.20 -8.49 2.54
C THR A 106 7.78 -9.10 3.81
N GLY A 107 7.66 -8.44 4.97
CA GLY A 107 8.04 -8.99 6.26
C GLY A 107 7.23 -10.24 6.63
N ALA A 108 5.91 -10.21 6.41
CA ALA A 108 5.07 -11.39 6.62
C ALA A 108 5.42 -12.54 5.67
N ALA A 109 5.71 -12.24 4.39
CA ALA A 109 6.13 -13.24 3.42
C ALA A 109 7.52 -13.82 3.75
N ALA A 110 8.48 -12.98 4.18
CA ALA A 110 9.80 -13.40 4.61
C ALA A 110 9.76 -14.28 5.86
N LEU A 111 8.86 -13.96 6.81
CA LEU A 111 8.61 -14.82 7.97
C LEU A 111 8.10 -16.21 7.56
N GLY A 112 7.18 -16.24 6.56
CA GLY A 112 6.70 -17.50 5.98
C GLY A 112 7.80 -18.31 5.26
N GLN A 113 8.89 -17.68 4.85
CA GLN A 113 10.09 -18.33 4.31
C GLN A 113 11.04 -18.86 5.39
N GLY A 114 10.79 -18.53 6.66
CA GLY A 114 11.64 -18.90 7.78
C GLY A 114 12.77 -17.90 8.09
N ASN A 115 12.71 -16.70 7.56
CA ASN A 115 13.67 -15.65 7.86
C ASN A 115 13.44 -15.10 9.28
N LEU A 116 14.35 -15.41 10.20
CA LEU A 116 14.22 -15.04 11.61
C LEU A 116 14.36 -13.54 11.86
N ASP A 117 15.07 -12.82 11.01
CA ASP A 117 15.17 -11.36 11.04
C ASP A 117 13.81 -10.68 10.82
N ALA A 118 12.98 -11.24 9.91
CA ALA A 118 11.62 -10.77 9.70
C ALA A 118 10.70 -10.95 10.93
N MET A 119 11.00 -11.91 11.80
CA MET A 119 10.24 -12.15 13.03
C MET A 119 10.27 -10.94 13.97
N ALA A 120 11.45 -10.35 14.17
CA ALA A 120 11.60 -9.13 14.97
C ALA A 120 10.78 -7.97 14.38
N GLY A 121 10.76 -7.86 13.04
CA GLY A 121 9.98 -6.84 12.34
C GLY A 121 8.47 -7.03 12.50
N VAL A 122 7.96 -8.25 12.38
CA VAL A 122 6.54 -8.55 12.56
C VAL A 122 6.10 -8.30 14.01
N LEU A 123 6.91 -8.69 15.00
CA LEU A 123 6.64 -8.37 16.40
C LEU A 123 6.63 -6.86 16.65
N GLY A 124 7.59 -6.13 16.05
CA GLY A 124 7.62 -4.66 16.08
C GLY A 124 6.38 -4.02 15.46
N LEU A 125 5.89 -4.55 14.35
CA LEU A 125 4.63 -4.13 13.71
C LEU A 125 3.41 -4.34 14.63
N MET A 126 3.32 -5.49 15.27
CA MET A 126 2.24 -5.79 16.23
C MET A 126 2.28 -4.84 17.42
N ALA A 127 3.45 -4.67 18.04
CA ALA A 127 3.66 -3.74 19.14
C ALA A 127 3.37 -2.29 18.72
N GLY A 128 3.88 -1.86 17.57
CA GLY A 128 3.65 -0.51 17.03
C GLY A 128 2.19 -0.23 16.72
N SER A 129 1.45 -1.19 16.16
CA SER A 129 0.02 -1.06 15.91
C SER A 129 -0.79 -0.97 17.21
N TYR A 130 -0.41 -1.71 18.24
CA TYR A 130 -1.01 -1.64 19.56
C TYR A 130 -0.75 -0.28 20.22
N LEU A 131 0.50 0.19 20.22
CA LEU A 131 0.86 1.52 20.75
C LEU A 131 0.14 2.64 19.99
N PHE A 132 0.04 2.54 18.67
CA PHE A 132 -0.72 3.50 17.87
C PHE A 132 -2.21 3.48 18.23
N ALA A 133 -2.81 2.31 18.47
CA ALA A 133 -4.19 2.21 18.89
C ALA A 133 -4.43 2.93 20.22
N LEU A 134 -3.53 2.77 21.21
CA LEU A 134 -3.58 3.47 22.49
C LEU A 134 -3.40 5.00 22.32
N ALA A 135 -2.46 5.41 21.46
CA ALA A 135 -2.16 6.82 21.20
C ALA A 135 -3.17 7.49 20.24
N SER A 136 -4.01 6.73 19.56
CA SER A 136 -4.93 7.25 18.54
C SER A 136 -5.93 8.26 19.06
N ALA A 137 -6.43 8.07 20.28
CA ALA A 137 -7.40 8.97 20.91
C ALA A 137 -6.83 10.39 21.16
N PRO A 138 -5.65 10.56 21.81
CA PRO A 138 -5.04 11.88 21.96
C PRO A 138 -4.52 12.45 20.63
N LEU A 139 -3.95 11.62 19.75
CA LEU A 139 -3.46 12.06 18.44
C LEU A 139 -4.57 12.60 17.56
N SER A 140 -5.74 11.98 17.58
CA SER A 140 -6.90 12.42 16.81
C SER A 140 -7.42 13.81 17.24
N ARG A 141 -7.22 14.16 18.50
CA ARG A 141 -7.66 15.44 19.06
C ARG A 141 -6.68 16.59 18.78
N THR A 142 -5.40 16.30 18.64
CA THR A 142 -4.32 17.28 18.56
C THR A 142 -3.74 17.38 17.14
N VAL A 143 -2.97 16.37 16.72
CA VAL A 143 -2.19 16.40 15.49
C VAL A 143 -3.02 16.12 14.25
N LEU A 144 -3.97 15.18 14.34
CA LEU A 144 -4.79 14.76 13.20
C LEU A 144 -5.87 15.77 12.81
N LYS A 145 -6.11 16.83 13.63
CA LYS A 145 -6.96 17.96 13.27
C LYS A 145 -6.24 19.01 12.42
N TRP A 146 -4.92 19.06 12.47
CA TRP A 146 -4.13 20.01 11.70
C TRP A 146 -4.12 19.62 10.21
N GLY A 147 -4.56 20.55 9.37
CA GLY A 147 -4.56 20.37 7.93
C GLY A 147 -5.72 19.53 7.37
N ASN A 148 -6.87 19.50 8.06
CA ASN A 148 -8.07 18.86 7.54
C ASN A 148 -8.68 19.74 6.42
N ARG A 149 -8.42 19.39 5.15
CA ARG A 149 -8.95 20.10 3.96
C ARG A 149 -10.13 19.38 3.31
N GLY A 150 -10.78 18.44 4.01
CA GLY A 150 -11.90 17.69 3.45
C GLY A 150 -11.48 16.61 2.47
N ASN A 151 -12.43 16.17 1.65
CA ASN A 151 -12.22 15.12 0.66
C ASN A 151 -11.55 15.71 -0.60
N LEU A 152 -10.22 15.77 -0.62
CA LEU A 152 -9.48 16.18 -1.81
C LEU A 152 -9.24 14.95 -2.69
N VAL A 153 -9.88 14.93 -3.83
CA VAL A 153 -9.62 13.95 -4.88
C VAL A 153 -8.85 14.65 -5.99
N LEU A 154 -7.78 14.03 -6.46
CA LEU A 154 -6.92 14.60 -7.49
C LEU A 154 -7.69 15.07 -8.75
N PRO A 155 -8.70 14.33 -9.24
CA PRO A 155 -9.53 14.77 -10.36
C PRO A 155 -10.29 16.07 -10.10
N ASP A 156 -10.79 16.25 -8.88
CA ASP A 156 -11.57 17.44 -8.50
C ASP A 156 -10.69 18.68 -8.37
N VAL A 157 -9.42 18.50 -7.95
CA VAL A 157 -8.43 19.58 -7.84
C VAL A 157 -7.92 20.02 -9.22
N LEU A 158 -7.71 19.07 -10.13
CA LEU A 158 -7.18 19.33 -11.47
C LEU A 158 -8.25 19.63 -12.52
N HIS A 159 -9.55 19.51 -12.15
CA HIS A 159 -10.68 19.69 -13.09
C HIS A 159 -10.59 18.80 -14.34
N VAL A 160 -9.95 17.63 -14.22
CA VAL A 160 -9.75 16.68 -15.32
C VAL A 160 -10.69 15.48 -15.12
N PRO A 161 -11.30 14.95 -16.21
CA PRO A 161 -12.14 13.77 -16.10
C PRO A 161 -11.32 12.60 -15.53
N ARG A 162 -11.93 11.81 -14.64
CA ARG A 162 -11.27 10.70 -13.93
C ARG A 162 -10.52 9.75 -14.88
N TRP A 163 -11.10 9.48 -16.04
CA TRP A 163 -10.48 8.65 -17.08
C TRP A 163 -9.19 9.26 -17.65
N GLY A 164 -9.20 10.56 -17.93
CA GLY A 164 -8.02 11.28 -18.43
C GLY A 164 -6.86 11.24 -17.44
N LEU A 165 -7.15 11.44 -16.15
CA LEU A 165 -6.14 11.37 -15.09
C LEU A 165 -5.54 9.97 -14.97
N VAL A 166 -6.37 8.92 -15.00
CA VAL A 166 -5.90 7.54 -14.94
C VAL A 166 -5.04 7.19 -16.15
N LEU A 167 -5.44 7.60 -17.36
CA LEU A 167 -4.65 7.37 -18.57
C LEU A 167 -3.29 8.08 -18.53
N THR A 168 -3.24 9.34 -18.09
CA THR A 168 -1.98 10.09 -17.99
C THR A 168 -1.06 9.50 -16.92
N LEU A 169 -1.58 9.14 -15.74
CA LEU A 169 -0.80 8.49 -14.71
C LEU A 169 -0.29 7.12 -15.16
N THR A 170 -1.13 6.32 -15.83
CA THR A 170 -0.73 5.02 -16.40
C THR A 170 0.39 5.20 -17.42
N ALA A 171 0.28 6.18 -18.32
CA ALA A 171 1.32 6.47 -19.32
C ALA A 171 2.64 6.86 -18.66
N ILE A 172 2.61 7.72 -17.64
CA ILE A 172 3.80 8.13 -16.88
C ILE A 172 4.44 6.91 -16.16
N LEU A 173 3.64 6.08 -15.51
CA LEU A 173 4.13 4.89 -14.80
C LEU A 173 4.75 3.87 -15.76
N VAL A 174 4.11 3.63 -16.91
CA VAL A 174 4.66 2.74 -17.94
C VAL A 174 5.95 3.31 -18.53
N ALA A 175 6.02 4.61 -18.80
CA ALA A 175 7.25 5.27 -19.26
C ALA A 175 8.37 5.14 -18.22
N THR A 176 8.07 5.34 -16.94
CA THR A 176 9.04 5.15 -15.84
C THR A 176 9.53 3.71 -15.79
N MET A 177 8.63 2.74 -15.95
CA MET A 177 8.97 1.32 -15.95
C MET A 177 9.90 0.95 -17.12
N THR A 178 9.65 1.48 -18.33
CA THR A 178 10.53 1.26 -19.49
C THR A 178 11.91 1.93 -19.33
N ILE A 179 11.98 3.07 -18.67
CA ILE A 179 13.25 3.74 -18.36
C ILE A 179 14.05 2.90 -17.36
N LEU A 180 13.40 2.41 -16.28
CA LEU A 180 14.04 1.53 -15.30
C LEU A 180 14.57 0.24 -15.94
N GLU A 181 13.83 -0.34 -16.87
CA GLU A 181 14.27 -1.54 -17.61
C GLU A 181 15.51 -1.27 -18.46
N ARG A 182 15.61 -0.10 -19.08
CA ARG A 182 16.82 0.29 -19.82
C ARG A 182 18.04 0.57 -18.93
N LEU A 183 17.82 1.02 -17.70
CA LEU A 183 18.89 1.24 -16.73
C LEU A 183 19.40 -0.07 -16.13
N ASP A 184 18.50 -1.02 -15.91
CA ASP A 184 18.81 -2.36 -15.36
C ASP A 184 19.50 -3.26 -16.40
N GLY A 185 19.23 -3.04 -17.68
CA GLY A 185 19.83 -3.78 -18.81
C GLY A 185 21.25 -3.32 -19.24
N ARG A 186 21.87 -2.43 -18.45
CA ARG A 186 23.25 -1.99 -18.62
C ARG A 186 24.15 -2.54 -17.53
#